data_9f137f0ba2ce8a256bd21c88e9fad363
#
_entry.id   9f137f0ba2ce8a256bd21c88e9fad363
#
_cell.length_a   1.000
_cell.length_b   1.000
_cell.length_c   1.000
_cell.angle_alpha   90.00
_cell.angle_beta   90.00
_cell.angle_gamma   90.00
#
_symmetry.space_group_name_H-M   'P 1'
#
loop_
_entity.id
_entity.type
_entity.pdbx_description
1 polymer ?
#
loop_
_entity_poly.entity_id
_entity_poly.type
_entity_poly.pdbx_seq_one_letter_code
_entity_poly.pdbx_strand_id
1 'polypeptide(L)'
;LILLICILVYALFPNTLTGEIFSMLAFTLAFVSPLLCLLCRFVTAPLDKAITKWYINDAKRILKEHKDLIVIGITGSYGKTSTKFILNRILSEKYNVVATPHSFNTPMGVVRTVREYLKPQTQIFICEMGAKNIGDIKEICDIVHPKYGIITSVGEQHLDTFKTVDNVFKTKFELATEVLDNSGEMFVNGDSKELISRIDKTLYSVYGTDSFDFRATDISYGKNGSEFTLNLGSNEVRLSTRLLGLHNILNIAGAAALSYKLGVTPENIRFAVSSLKPTEHRLEIKQSVAGSTLID
;
A
#
# COMPACT_ATOMS: atom_id res chain seq x y z
N LEU A 1 10.76 34.39 9.42
CA LEU A 1 12.03 34.96 8.93
C LEU A 1 11.87 36.45 8.59
N ILE A 2 10.92 36.84 7.74
CA ILE A 2 10.67 38.24 7.34
C ILE A 2 10.41 39.13 8.57
N LEU A 3 9.55 38.70 9.49
CA LEU A 3 9.26 39.44 10.73
C LEU A 3 10.51 39.67 11.60
N LEU A 4 11.38 38.68 11.70
CA LEU A 4 12.65 38.77 12.41
C LEU A 4 13.61 39.75 11.73
N ILE A 5 13.68 39.77 10.43
CA ILE A 5 14.48 40.73 9.65
C ILE A 5 13.92 42.14 9.83
N CYS A 6 12.60 42.33 9.87
CA CYS A 6 11.97 43.62 10.15
C CYS A 6 12.32 44.16 11.52
N ILE A 7 12.22 43.30 12.54
CA ILE A 7 12.56 43.65 13.94
C ILE A 7 14.03 44.01 14.03
N LEU A 8 14.91 43.27 13.37
CA LEU A 8 16.36 43.49 13.37
C LEU A 8 16.72 44.82 12.69
N VAL A 9 16.13 45.08 11.52
CA VAL A 9 16.37 46.36 10.78
C VAL A 9 15.84 47.55 11.55
N TYR A 10 14.64 47.42 12.15
CA TYR A 10 14.11 48.49 13.02
C TYR A 10 14.97 48.73 14.27
N ALA A 11 15.50 47.66 14.87
CA ALA A 11 16.39 47.76 16.03
C ALA A 11 17.78 48.37 15.69
N LEU A 12 18.28 48.12 14.48
CA LEU A 12 19.58 48.64 14.03
C LEU A 12 19.51 50.09 13.54
N PHE A 13 18.35 50.52 13.01
CA PHE A 13 18.15 51.85 12.46
C PHE A 13 16.90 52.54 13.02
N PRO A 14 16.79 52.66 14.36
CA PRO A 14 15.64 53.32 14.98
C PRO A 14 15.61 54.80 14.60
N ASN A 15 14.41 55.30 14.25
CA ASN A 15 14.15 56.73 13.95
C ASN A 15 14.88 57.27 12.72
N THR A 16 15.27 56.45 11.77
CA THR A 16 15.75 56.90 10.48
C THR A 16 14.65 56.68 9.37
N LEU A 17 14.52 57.59 8.43
CA LEU A 17 13.59 57.48 7.34
C LEU A 17 13.77 56.14 6.58
N THR A 18 14.99 55.65 6.47
CA THR A 18 15.33 54.34 5.91
C THR A 18 14.78 53.18 6.72
N GLY A 19 14.85 53.22 8.07
CA GLY A 19 14.31 52.19 8.94
C GLY A 19 12.79 52.09 8.89
N GLU A 20 12.10 53.26 8.81
CA GLU A 20 10.65 53.32 8.69
C GLU A 20 10.17 52.75 7.32
N ILE A 21 10.83 53.13 6.23
CA ILE A 21 10.53 52.64 4.89
C ILE A 21 10.74 51.11 4.81
N PHE A 22 11.87 50.61 5.34
CA PHE A 22 12.15 49.16 5.38
C PHE A 22 11.14 48.40 6.20
N SER A 23 10.75 48.87 7.37
CA SER A 23 9.76 48.19 8.21
C SER A 23 8.38 48.23 7.58
N MET A 24 7.98 49.30 6.96
CA MET A 24 6.72 49.42 6.20
C MET A 24 6.70 48.47 4.99
N LEU A 25 7.80 48.41 4.23
CA LEU A 25 7.94 47.52 3.06
C LEU A 25 7.88 46.04 3.47
N ALA A 26 8.56 45.68 4.55
CA ALA A 26 8.60 44.32 5.05
C ALA A 26 7.25 43.90 5.68
N PHE A 27 6.55 44.81 6.36
CA PHE A 27 5.20 44.58 6.85
C PHE A 27 4.21 44.37 5.68
N THR A 28 4.29 45.22 4.65
CA THR A 28 3.49 45.09 3.42
C THR A 28 3.77 43.75 2.72
N LEU A 29 5.04 43.35 2.62
CA LEU A 29 5.44 42.08 1.99
C LEU A 29 4.91 40.87 2.80
N ALA A 30 4.92 40.95 4.14
CA ALA A 30 4.36 39.90 5.00
C ALA A 30 2.85 39.73 4.79
N PHE A 31 2.10 40.83 4.61
CA PHE A 31 0.66 40.82 4.33
C PHE A 31 0.33 40.36 2.91
N VAL A 32 1.15 40.73 1.92
CA VAL A 32 0.91 40.41 0.51
C VAL A 32 1.40 39.01 0.15
N SER A 33 2.37 38.45 0.88
CA SER A 33 2.95 37.14 0.57
C SER A 33 1.94 35.99 0.51
N PRO A 34 0.92 35.85 1.39
CA PRO A 34 -0.07 34.80 1.26
C PRO A 34 -0.89 34.93 -0.03
N LEU A 35 -1.22 36.17 -0.40
CA LEU A 35 -1.97 36.46 -1.64
C LEU A 35 -1.13 36.13 -2.87
N LEU A 36 0.16 36.45 -2.88
CA LEU A 36 1.08 36.07 -3.95
C LEU A 36 1.23 34.56 -4.06
N CYS A 37 1.33 33.85 -2.92
CA CYS A 37 1.37 32.38 -2.92
C CYS A 37 0.09 31.77 -3.50
N LEU A 38 -1.10 32.34 -3.18
CA LEU A 38 -2.37 31.90 -3.78
C LEU A 38 -2.42 32.16 -5.28
N LEU A 39 -1.98 33.33 -5.72
CA LEU A 39 -1.89 33.68 -7.14
C LEU A 39 -0.92 32.76 -7.89
N CYS A 40 0.28 32.53 -7.35
CA CYS A 40 1.25 31.58 -7.92
C CYS A 40 0.64 30.18 -8.04
N ARG A 41 -0.02 29.68 -6.97
CA ARG A 41 -0.69 28.38 -7.00
C ARG A 41 -1.78 28.31 -8.08
N PHE A 42 -2.55 29.39 -8.24
CA PHE A 42 -3.60 29.43 -9.27
C PHE A 42 -3.01 29.40 -10.69
N VAL A 43 -1.90 30.10 -10.91
CA VAL A 43 -1.19 30.13 -12.20
C VAL A 43 -0.48 28.79 -12.49
N THR A 44 0.11 28.16 -11.47
CA THR A 44 0.84 26.89 -11.66
C THR A 44 -0.09 25.66 -11.71
N ALA A 45 -1.30 25.72 -11.13
CA ALA A 45 -2.23 24.60 -11.08
C ALA A 45 -2.53 23.93 -12.44
N PRO A 46 -2.77 24.63 -13.53
CA PRO A 46 -2.97 24.00 -14.84
C PRO A 46 -1.72 23.30 -15.36
N LEU A 47 -0.52 23.86 -15.09
CA LEU A 47 0.75 23.25 -15.46
C LEU A 47 1.00 21.97 -14.66
N ASP A 48 0.77 21.99 -13.34
CA ASP A 48 0.90 20.82 -12.47
C ASP A 48 -0.03 19.69 -12.92
N LYS A 49 -1.29 20.02 -13.26
CA LYS A 49 -2.24 19.05 -13.82
C LYS A 49 -1.78 18.48 -15.17
N ALA A 50 -1.23 19.29 -16.04
CA ALA A 50 -0.73 18.85 -17.34
C ALA A 50 0.47 17.91 -17.17
N ILE A 51 1.41 18.26 -16.31
CA ILE A 51 2.57 17.43 -15.96
C ILE A 51 2.13 16.10 -15.35
N THR A 52 1.24 16.13 -14.36
CA THR A 52 0.71 14.90 -13.72
C THR A 52 0.04 14.00 -14.77
N LYS A 53 -0.80 14.56 -15.62
CA LYS A 53 -1.47 13.81 -16.71
C LYS A 53 -0.46 13.20 -17.69
N TRP A 54 0.60 13.93 -18.01
CA TRP A 54 1.66 13.42 -18.88
C TRP A 54 2.36 12.21 -18.24
N TYR A 55 2.71 12.28 -16.94
CA TYR A 55 3.33 11.17 -16.21
C TYR A 55 2.42 9.95 -16.14
N ILE A 56 1.12 10.13 -15.90
CA ILE A 56 0.13 9.05 -15.88
C ILE A 56 0.04 8.40 -17.27
N ASN A 57 -0.04 9.20 -18.33
CA ASN A 57 -0.13 8.68 -19.70
C ASN A 57 1.14 7.90 -20.08
N ASP A 58 2.32 8.39 -19.69
CA ASP A 58 3.59 7.70 -19.92
C ASP A 58 3.64 6.35 -19.18
N ALA A 59 3.21 6.31 -17.92
CA ALA A 59 3.11 5.05 -17.17
C ALA A 59 2.13 4.06 -17.84
N LYS A 60 0.97 4.53 -18.29
CA LYS A 60 0.01 3.70 -19.04
C LYS A 60 0.61 3.17 -20.35
N ARG A 61 1.41 3.98 -21.07
CA ARG A 61 2.13 3.54 -22.27
C ARG A 61 3.10 2.41 -21.94
N ILE A 62 3.92 2.57 -20.89
CA ILE A 62 4.87 1.55 -20.44
C ILE A 62 4.14 0.24 -20.09
N LEU A 63 3.06 0.30 -19.32
CA LEU A 63 2.26 -0.86 -18.96
C LEU A 63 1.67 -1.56 -20.19
N LYS A 64 1.19 -0.80 -21.18
CA LYS A 64 0.65 -1.34 -22.42
C LYS A 64 1.69 -2.06 -23.29
N GLU A 65 2.94 -1.66 -23.20
CA GLU A 65 4.06 -2.31 -23.89
C GLU A 65 4.39 -3.67 -23.28
N HIS A 66 4.06 -3.89 -21.98
CA HIS A 66 4.25 -5.15 -21.25
C HIS A 66 3.02 -6.06 -21.36
N LYS A 67 2.78 -6.67 -22.53
CA LYS A 67 1.55 -7.42 -22.85
C LYS A 67 1.26 -8.60 -21.91
N ASP A 68 2.31 -9.25 -21.40
CA ASP A 68 2.20 -10.45 -20.55
C ASP A 68 2.35 -10.12 -19.05
N LEU A 69 2.36 -8.84 -18.69
CA LEU A 69 2.50 -8.41 -17.31
C LEU A 69 1.23 -8.73 -16.52
N ILE A 70 1.38 -9.51 -15.45
CA ILE A 70 0.32 -9.74 -14.47
C ILE A 70 0.38 -8.64 -13.43
N VAL A 71 -0.67 -7.85 -13.32
CA VAL A 71 -0.80 -6.82 -12.28
C VAL A 71 -1.67 -7.35 -11.15
N ILE A 72 -1.17 -7.20 -9.91
CA ILE A 72 -1.85 -7.62 -8.69
C ILE A 72 -2.07 -6.39 -7.81
N GLY A 73 -3.32 -6.04 -7.51
CA GLY A 73 -3.68 -4.97 -6.58
C GLY A 73 -3.78 -5.49 -5.15
N ILE A 74 -3.26 -4.74 -4.18
CA ILE A 74 -3.42 -5.05 -2.76
C ILE A 74 -3.98 -3.85 -2.03
N THR A 75 -5.14 -4.02 -1.38
CA THR A 75 -5.73 -2.99 -0.53
C THR A 75 -6.21 -3.57 0.80
N GLY A 76 -6.64 -2.68 1.70
CA GLY A 76 -7.17 -3.03 3.01
C GLY A 76 -6.90 -1.93 4.03
N SER A 77 -7.55 -1.99 5.17
CA SER A 77 -7.28 -1.07 6.27
C SER A 77 -5.94 -1.40 6.93
N TYR A 78 -5.68 -2.67 7.20
CA TYR A 78 -4.43 -3.16 7.82
C TYR A 78 -3.82 -4.27 6.96
N GLY A 79 -2.52 -4.55 7.12
CA GLY A 79 -1.84 -5.69 6.50
C GLY A 79 -1.36 -5.50 5.06
N LYS A 80 -1.75 -4.45 4.33
CA LYS A 80 -1.37 -4.21 2.92
C LYS A 80 0.12 -4.37 2.64
N THR A 81 0.95 -3.62 3.34
CA THR A 81 2.40 -3.61 3.13
C THR A 81 3.03 -4.94 3.49
N SER A 82 2.60 -5.56 4.61
CA SER A 82 3.07 -6.90 5.00
C SER A 82 2.70 -7.94 3.95
N THR A 83 1.45 -7.96 3.49
CA THR A 83 1.00 -8.85 2.42
C THR A 83 1.77 -8.63 1.13
N LYS A 84 2.05 -7.38 0.75
CA LYS A 84 2.88 -7.04 -0.42
C LYS A 84 4.28 -7.66 -0.34
N PHE A 85 4.96 -7.52 0.79
CA PHE A 85 6.30 -8.09 0.96
C PHE A 85 6.28 -9.61 0.98
N ILE A 86 5.30 -10.22 1.66
CA ILE A 86 5.12 -11.67 1.70
C ILE A 86 4.84 -12.20 0.29
N LEU A 87 3.90 -11.60 -0.42
CA LEU A 87 3.53 -11.99 -1.78
C LEU A 87 4.71 -11.86 -2.75
N ASN A 88 5.45 -10.74 -2.67
CA ASN A 88 6.65 -10.53 -3.46
C ASN A 88 7.68 -11.64 -3.19
N ARG A 89 7.92 -12.00 -1.92
CA ARG A 89 8.87 -13.05 -1.58
C ARG A 89 8.45 -14.42 -2.13
N ILE A 90 7.17 -14.78 -2.03
CA ILE A 90 6.65 -16.06 -2.51
C ILE A 90 6.69 -16.13 -4.04
N LEU A 91 6.19 -15.11 -4.72
CA LEU A 91 6.15 -15.06 -6.18
C LEU A 91 7.55 -15.03 -6.81
N SER A 92 8.53 -14.45 -6.13
CA SER A 92 9.92 -14.41 -6.59
C SER A 92 10.60 -15.78 -6.66
N GLU A 93 9.99 -16.84 -6.12
CA GLU A 93 10.45 -18.22 -6.33
C GLU A 93 10.24 -18.72 -7.77
N LYS A 94 9.36 -18.05 -8.52
CA LYS A 94 9.00 -18.49 -9.88
C LYS A 94 9.07 -17.36 -10.91
N TYR A 95 8.86 -16.12 -10.52
CA TYR A 95 8.66 -14.97 -11.42
C TYR A 95 9.63 -13.84 -11.16
N ASN A 96 9.88 -13.03 -12.19
CA ASN A 96 10.49 -11.72 -12.03
C ASN A 96 9.44 -10.71 -11.55
N VAL A 97 9.49 -10.36 -10.27
CA VAL A 97 8.48 -9.56 -9.60
C VAL A 97 8.99 -8.15 -9.32
N VAL A 98 8.15 -7.16 -9.56
CA VAL A 98 8.33 -5.79 -9.09
C VAL A 98 7.16 -5.46 -8.18
N ALA A 99 7.43 -4.89 -7.01
CA ALA A 99 6.42 -4.39 -6.09
C ALA A 99 6.61 -2.89 -5.85
N THR A 100 5.53 -2.17 -5.55
CA THR A 100 5.62 -0.76 -5.14
C THR A 100 6.58 -0.61 -3.95
N PRO A 101 7.65 0.21 -4.05
CA PRO A 101 8.61 0.40 -2.97
C PRO A 101 7.95 1.05 -1.74
N HIS A 102 8.45 0.74 -0.56
CA HIS A 102 7.99 1.36 0.69
C HIS A 102 6.46 1.49 0.75
N SER A 103 5.96 2.71 0.99
CA SER A 103 4.53 3.04 1.03
C SER A 103 4.08 3.82 -0.22
N PHE A 104 4.64 3.52 -1.41
CA PHE A 104 4.22 4.13 -2.68
C PHE A 104 2.87 3.59 -3.12
N ASN A 105 1.81 3.97 -2.40
CA ASN A 105 0.44 3.46 -2.55
C ASN A 105 -0.56 4.53 -3.01
N THR A 106 -0.05 5.64 -3.55
CA THR A 106 -0.83 6.72 -4.19
C THR A 106 -0.68 6.66 -5.70
N PRO A 107 -1.57 7.29 -6.51
CA PRO A 107 -1.47 7.29 -7.97
C PRO A 107 -0.09 7.67 -8.48
N MET A 108 0.51 8.76 -7.96
CA MET A 108 1.84 9.20 -8.37
C MET A 108 2.97 8.30 -7.86
N GLY A 109 2.81 7.66 -6.69
CA GLY A 109 3.75 6.65 -6.20
C GLY A 109 3.78 5.41 -7.10
N VAL A 110 2.61 4.98 -7.58
CA VAL A 110 2.46 3.87 -8.53
C VAL A 110 3.06 4.25 -9.90
N VAL A 111 2.72 5.43 -10.42
CA VAL A 111 3.29 5.98 -11.68
C VAL A 111 4.82 6.00 -11.61
N ARG A 112 5.38 6.49 -10.51
CA ARG A 112 6.83 6.49 -10.29
C ARG A 112 7.40 5.08 -10.29
N THR A 113 6.74 4.13 -9.64
CA THR A 113 7.19 2.73 -9.62
C THR A 113 7.22 2.14 -11.02
N VAL A 114 6.18 2.32 -11.82
CA VAL A 114 6.11 1.85 -13.20
C VAL A 114 7.26 2.40 -14.04
N ARG A 115 7.55 3.68 -13.90
CA ARG A 115 8.58 4.37 -14.71
C ARG A 115 10.02 4.06 -14.30
N GLU A 116 10.26 3.88 -13.00
CA GLU A 116 11.63 3.72 -12.47
C GLU A 116 12.04 2.25 -12.27
N TYR A 117 11.08 1.36 -11.96
CA TYR A 117 11.38 -0.01 -11.51
C TYR A 117 10.91 -1.09 -12.49
N LEU A 118 9.88 -0.83 -13.31
CA LEU A 118 9.40 -1.83 -14.26
C LEU A 118 10.45 -2.02 -15.37
N LYS A 119 10.83 -3.28 -15.61
CA LYS A 119 11.84 -3.67 -16.60
C LYS A 119 11.20 -4.62 -17.64
N PRO A 120 11.75 -4.72 -18.85
CA PRO A 120 11.19 -5.59 -19.91
C PRO A 120 10.98 -7.04 -19.49
N GLN A 121 11.81 -7.57 -18.57
CA GLN A 121 11.70 -8.93 -18.07
C GLN A 121 10.74 -9.09 -16.89
N THR A 122 10.12 -8.03 -16.41
CA THR A 122 9.16 -8.09 -15.31
C THR A 122 7.91 -8.86 -15.75
N GLN A 123 7.54 -9.88 -14.97
CA GLN A 123 6.37 -10.73 -15.25
C GLN A 123 5.19 -10.40 -14.33
N ILE A 124 5.47 -9.94 -13.12
CA ILE A 124 4.44 -9.58 -12.15
C ILE A 124 4.73 -8.21 -11.56
N PHE A 125 3.70 -7.38 -11.51
CA PHE A 125 3.71 -6.10 -10.81
C PHE A 125 2.72 -6.12 -9.64
N ILE A 126 3.24 -6.01 -8.41
CA ILE A 126 2.44 -5.93 -7.19
C ILE A 126 2.25 -4.47 -6.82
N CYS A 127 1.02 -4.00 -6.90
CA CYS A 127 0.62 -2.64 -6.64
C CYS A 127 -0.10 -2.52 -5.29
N GLU A 128 0.55 -1.93 -4.28
CA GLU A 128 -0.12 -1.55 -3.04
C GLU A 128 -0.98 -0.30 -3.30
N MET A 129 -2.26 -0.35 -2.92
CA MET A 129 -3.24 0.71 -3.16
C MET A 129 -3.75 1.28 -1.83
N GLY A 130 -3.35 2.51 -1.54
CA GLY A 130 -3.83 3.29 -0.41
C GLY A 130 -4.98 4.19 -0.82
N ALA A 131 -5.82 4.57 0.14
CA ALA A 131 -6.87 5.54 -0.08
C ALA A 131 -7.13 6.37 1.17
N LYS A 132 -7.46 7.62 0.97
CA LYS A 132 -7.96 8.57 1.97
C LYS A 132 -9.37 9.06 1.60
N ASN A 133 -9.75 8.97 0.34
CA ASN A 133 -11.05 9.38 -0.19
C ASN A 133 -11.65 8.28 -1.07
N ILE A 134 -12.96 8.36 -1.29
CA ILE A 134 -13.66 7.53 -2.28
C ILE A 134 -13.11 7.90 -3.67
N GLY A 135 -12.83 6.89 -4.50
CA GLY A 135 -12.28 7.05 -5.84
C GLY A 135 -10.74 6.94 -5.92
N ASP A 136 -10.03 7.00 -4.79
CA ASP A 136 -8.55 6.94 -4.79
C ASP A 136 -8.03 5.59 -5.31
N ILE A 137 -8.69 4.47 -4.98
CA ILE A 137 -8.31 3.13 -5.47
C ILE A 137 -8.68 2.99 -6.94
N LYS A 138 -9.86 3.48 -7.32
CA LYS A 138 -10.28 3.48 -8.71
C LYS A 138 -9.29 4.24 -9.60
N GLU A 139 -8.80 5.40 -9.17
CA GLU A 139 -7.78 6.16 -9.91
C GLU A 139 -6.52 5.32 -10.16
N ILE A 140 -6.07 4.54 -9.16
CA ILE A 140 -4.93 3.64 -9.34
C ILE A 140 -5.29 2.49 -10.29
N CYS A 141 -6.46 1.88 -10.12
CA CYS A 141 -6.95 0.82 -11.00
C CYS A 141 -7.04 1.26 -12.47
N ASP A 142 -7.52 2.49 -12.73
CA ASP A 142 -7.57 3.09 -14.07
C ASP A 142 -6.18 3.29 -14.71
N ILE A 143 -5.11 3.25 -13.89
CA ILE A 143 -3.73 3.33 -14.39
C ILE A 143 -3.18 1.93 -14.69
N VAL A 144 -3.37 0.97 -13.78
CA VAL A 144 -2.63 -0.29 -13.81
C VAL A 144 -3.46 -1.51 -14.23
N HIS A 145 -4.79 -1.42 -14.26
CA HIS A 145 -5.74 -2.48 -14.67
C HIS A 145 -5.41 -3.85 -14.06
N PRO A 146 -5.58 -4.03 -12.73
CA PRO A 146 -5.18 -5.25 -12.05
C PRO A 146 -6.00 -6.46 -12.53
N LYS A 147 -5.33 -7.59 -12.75
CA LYS A 147 -5.94 -8.88 -13.08
C LYS A 147 -6.26 -9.71 -11.85
N TYR A 148 -5.49 -9.51 -10.77
CA TYR A 148 -5.71 -10.15 -9.49
C TYR A 148 -5.73 -9.10 -8.39
N GLY A 149 -6.43 -9.41 -7.29
CA GLY A 149 -6.47 -8.51 -6.14
C GLY A 149 -6.53 -9.24 -4.81
N ILE A 150 -6.03 -8.56 -3.76
CA ILE A 150 -6.17 -8.99 -2.37
C ILE A 150 -6.79 -7.86 -1.57
N ILE A 151 -7.87 -8.15 -0.83
CA ILE A 151 -8.38 -7.28 0.23
C ILE A 151 -8.05 -7.92 1.58
N THR A 152 -7.14 -7.30 2.34
CA THR A 152 -6.63 -7.85 3.59
C THR A 152 -7.60 -7.68 4.75
N SER A 153 -8.23 -6.51 4.86
CA SER A 153 -9.20 -6.20 5.91
C SER A 153 -9.99 -4.94 5.60
N VAL A 154 -11.16 -4.81 6.21
CA VAL A 154 -11.91 -3.56 6.29
C VAL A 154 -12.12 -3.25 7.78
N GLY A 155 -11.85 -2.01 8.18
CA GLY A 155 -12.00 -1.56 9.55
C GLY A 155 -11.87 -0.05 9.67
N GLU A 156 -12.00 0.47 10.87
CA GLU A 156 -11.92 1.89 11.18
C GLU A 156 -10.54 2.46 10.91
N GLN A 157 -10.36 3.05 9.73
CA GLN A 157 -9.14 3.73 9.33
C GLN A 157 -9.51 5.00 8.57
N HIS A 158 -8.82 6.12 8.87
CA HIS A 158 -9.05 7.43 8.25
C HIS A 158 -10.53 7.90 8.32
N LEU A 159 -11.22 7.66 9.45
CA LEU A 159 -12.62 8.05 9.62
C LEU A 159 -12.86 9.57 9.56
N ASP A 160 -11.82 10.37 9.83
CA ASP A 160 -11.82 11.82 9.63
C ASP A 160 -12.11 12.22 8.17
N THR A 161 -11.66 11.43 7.21
CA THR A 161 -11.91 11.65 5.77
C THR A 161 -13.05 10.81 5.23
N PHE A 162 -13.09 9.51 5.52
CA PHE A 162 -14.16 8.62 5.03
C PHE A 162 -15.51 8.80 5.70
N LYS A 163 -15.56 9.37 6.91
CA LYS A 163 -16.77 9.60 7.73
C LYS A 163 -17.42 8.32 8.26
N THR A 164 -17.48 7.24 7.50
CA THR A 164 -18.12 5.97 7.87
C THR A 164 -17.31 4.76 7.44
N VAL A 165 -17.46 3.64 8.15
CA VAL A 165 -16.89 2.35 7.76
C VAL A 165 -17.45 1.87 6.41
N ASP A 166 -18.69 2.24 6.08
CA ASP A 166 -19.32 1.94 4.80
C ASP A 166 -18.57 2.58 3.62
N ASN A 167 -18.13 3.81 3.77
CA ASN A 167 -17.29 4.48 2.76
C ASN A 167 -15.90 3.84 2.66
N VAL A 168 -15.32 3.38 3.78
CA VAL A 168 -14.07 2.60 3.75
C VAL A 168 -14.27 1.33 2.96
N PHE A 169 -15.37 0.59 3.22
CA PHE A 169 -15.72 -0.63 2.49
C PHE A 169 -15.87 -0.34 0.99
N LYS A 170 -16.73 0.61 0.60
CA LYS A 170 -16.95 0.98 -0.81
C LYS A 170 -15.66 1.30 -1.53
N THR A 171 -14.78 2.06 -0.89
CA THR A 171 -13.49 2.45 -1.49
C THR A 171 -12.56 1.24 -1.68
N LYS A 172 -12.47 0.31 -0.70
CA LYS A 172 -11.67 -0.90 -0.87
C LYS A 172 -12.24 -1.81 -1.98
N PHE A 173 -13.56 -1.81 -2.13
CA PHE A 173 -14.25 -2.58 -3.15
C PHE A 173 -14.11 -2.03 -4.57
N GLU A 174 -13.62 -0.80 -4.76
CA GLU A 174 -13.23 -0.30 -6.07
C GLU A 174 -12.22 -1.23 -6.77
N LEU A 175 -11.28 -1.82 -5.99
CA LEU A 175 -10.37 -2.85 -6.50
C LEU A 175 -11.11 -4.10 -6.94
N ALA A 176 -12.06 -4.60 -6.13
CA ALA A 176 -12.80 -5.81 -6.45
C ALA A 176 -13.64 -5.64 -7.73
N THR A 177 -14.31 -4.49 -7.85
CA THR A 177 -15.08 -4.16 -9.05
C THR A 177 -14.20 -4.19 -10.30
N GLU A 178 -13.05 -3.49 -10.28
CA GLU A 178 -12.15 -3.44 -11.44
C GLU A 178 -11.60 -4.82 -11.82
N VAL A 179 -11.17 -5.62 -10.81
CA VAL A 179 -10.63 -6.98 -11.08
C VAL A 179 -11.69 -7.89 -11.67
N LEU A 180 -12.91 -7.88 -11.15
CA LEU A 180 -14.00 -8.73 -11.65
C LEU A 180 -14.47 -8.28 -13.04
N ASP A 181 -14.56 -6.98 -13.30
CA ASP A 181 -14.90 -6.43 -14.62
C ASP A 181 -13.86 -6.84 -15.67
N ASN A 182 -12.59 -6.98 -15.28
CA ASN A 182 -11.52 -7.49 -16.12
C ASN A 182 -11.45 -9.03 -16.18
N SER A 183 -12.49 -9.74 -15.73
CA SER A 183 -12.54 -11.21 -15.63
C SER A 183 -11.34 -11.77 -14.87
N GLY A 184 -10.96 -11.09 -13.80
CA GLY A 184 -9.88 -11.44 -12.89
C GLY A 184 -10.37 -12.22 -11.67
N GLU A 185 -9.49 -12.40 -10.69
CA GLU A 185 -9.80 -13.13 -9.46
C GLU A 185 -9.39 -12.34 -8.23
N MET A 186 -10.32 -12.24 -7.27
CA MET A 186 -10.13 -11.52 -6.02
C MET A 186 -9.99 -12.48 -4.84
N PHE A 187 -8.99 -12.22 -4.01
CA PHE A 187 -8.75 -12.92 -2.76
C PHE A 187 -9.16 -12.04 -1.58
N VAL A 188 -10.00 -12.55 -0.69
CA VAL A 188 -10.55 -11.79 0.43
C VAL A 188 -10.36 -12.52 1.75
N ASN A 189 -10.05 -11.75 2.79
CA ASN A 189 -9.87 -12.27 4.13
C ASN A 189 -11.23 -12.58 4.80
N GLY A 190 -11.53 -13.85 4.99
CA GLY A 190 -12.74 -14.34 5.61
C GLY A 190 -12.85 -14.07 7.12
N ASP A 191 -11.72 -13.86 7.81
CA ASP A 191 -11.70 -13.51 9.22
C ASP A 191 -12.01 -12.03 9.48
N SER A 192 -12.07 -11.20 8.43
CA SER A 192 -12.52 -9.82 8.53
C SER A 192 -14.05 -9.75 8.54
N LYS A 193 -14.66 -9.68 9.72
CA LYS A 193 -16.11 -9.68 9.91
C LYS A 193 -16.82 -8.60 9.07
N GLU A 194 -16.25 -7.39 9.03
CA GLU A 194 -16.79 -6.28 8.27
C GLU A 194 -16.75 -6.53 6.75
N LEU A 195 -15.80 -7.34 6.29
CA LEU A 195 -15.66 -7.70 4.90
C LEU A 195 -16.63 -8.84 4.53
N ILE A 196 -16.54 -9.95 5.26
CA ILE A 196 -17.23 -11.21 4.91
C ILE A 196 -18.76 -11.12 5.04
N SER A 197 -19.27 -10.25 5.92
CA SER A 197 -20.70 -10.05 6.12
C SER A 197 -21.40 -9.29 4.97
N ARG A 198 -20.61 -8.67 4.06
CA ARG A 198 -21.13 -7.75 3.03
C ARG A 198 -20.92 -8.27 1.60
N ILE A 199 -20.29 -9.44 1.44
CA ILE A 199 -19.95 -9.99 0.12
C ILE A 199 -20.70 -11.28 -0.18
N ASP A 200 -20.93 -11.53 -1.45
CA ASP A 200 -21.29 -12.87 -1.93
C ASP A 200 -19.99 -13.69 -2.09
N LYS A 201 -19.79 -14.63 -1.17
CA LYS A 201 -18.56 -15.45 -1.11
C LYS A 201 -18.29 -16.25 -2.38
N THR A 202 -19.31 -16.54 -3.18
CA THR A 202 -19.19 -17.34 -4.41
C THR A 202 -18.41 -16.60 -5.51
N LEU A 203 -18.29 -15.28 -5.40
CA LEU A 203 -17.58 -14.43 -6.37
C LEU A 203 -16.10 -14.25 -6.03
N TYR A 204 -15.63 -14.76 -4.89
CA TYR A 204 -14.30 -14.49 -4.35
C TYR A 204 -13.61 -15.75 -3.89
N SER A 205 -12.30 -15.82 -4.04
CA SER A 205 -11.45 -16.78 -3.35
C SER A 205 -11.25 -16.35 -1.91
N VAL A 206 -11.80 -17.06 -0.95
CA VAL A 206 -11.77 -16.68 0.46
C VAL A 206 -10.67 -17.43 1.21
N TYR A 207 -9.86 -16.68 1.96
CA TYR A 207 -8.84 -17.25 2.83
C TYR A 207 -9.05 -16.87 4.31
N GLY A 208 -8.65 -17.73 5.22
CA GLY A 208 -8.83 -17.46 6.65
C GLY A 208 -8.59 -18.68 7.54
N THR A 209 -9.16 -18.67 8.75
CA THR A 209 -9.06 -19.76 9.73
C THR A 209 -10.30 -20.66 9.76
N ASP A 210 -11.43 -20.19 9.25
CA ASP A 210 -12.66 -20.98 9.12
C ASP A 210 -12.66 -21.86 7.87
N SER A 211 -13.81 -22.52 7.59
CA SER A 211 -14.00 -23.40 6.42
C SER A 211 -14.11 -22.58 5.13
N PHE A 212 -12.98 -22.03 4.68
CA PHE A 212 -12.82 -21.28 3.45
C PHE A 212 -12.01 -22.06 2.42
N ASP A 213 -11.92 -21.53 1.18
CA ASP A 213 -11.18 -22.15 0.08
C ASP A 213 -9.70 -22.37 0.40
N PHE A 214 -9.13 -21.42 1.14
CA PHE A 214 -7.74 -21.44 1.62
C PHE A 214 -7.72 -21.29 3.14
N ARG A 215 -7.54 -22.40 3.85
CA ARG A 215 -7.72 -22.45 5.29
C ARG A 215 -6.40 -22.65 6.03
N ALA A 216 -6.14 -21.82 7.03
CA ALA A 216 -5.05 -22.01 7.99
C ALA A 216 -5.55 -22.76 9.23
N THR A 217 -4.90 -23.89 9.55
CA THR A 217 -5.23 -24.76 10.70
C THR A 217 -3.99 -25.08 11.53
N ASP A 218 -4.13 -25.77 12.64
CA ASP A 218 -3.05 -26.24 13.51
C ASP A 218 -2.06 -25.13 13.88
N ILE A 219 -2.62 -23.95 14.16
CA ILE A 219 -1.84 -22.76 14.46
C ILE A 219 -1.19 -22.90 15.83
N SER A 220 0.13 -22.74 15.87
CA SER A 220 0.93 -22.72 17.10
C SER A 220 1.92 -21.57 17.09
N TYR A 221 2.16 -21.01 18.26
CA TYR A 221 3.09 -19.92 18.49
C TYR A 221 4.23 -20.36 19.38
N GLY A 222 5.45 -20.13 18.96
CA GLY A 222 6.67 -20.48 19.69
C GLY A 222 7.62 -19.28 19.84
N LYS A 223 8.71 -19.49 20.58
CA LYS A 223 9.77 -18.47 20.76
C LYS A 223 10.41 -18.03 19.44
N ASN A 224 10.37 -18.88 18.42
CA ASN A 224 11.05 -18.66 17.14
C ASN A 224 10.08 -18.25 16.01
N GLY A 225 8.79 -18.02 16.32
CA GLY A 225 7.80 -17.64 15.32
C GLY A 225 6.50 -18.42 15.43
N SER A 226 5.84 -18.62 14.30
CA SER A 226 4.55 -19.31 14.19
C SER A 226 4.65 -20.50 13.25
N GLU A 227 3.91 -21.55 13.55
CA GLU A 227 3.72 -22.71 12.67
C GLU A 227 2.23 -22.94 12.44
N PHE A 228 1.86 -23.35 11.25
CA PHE A 228 0.48 -23.67 10.89
C PHE A 228 0.44 -24.54 9.63
N THR A 229 -0.69 -25.17 9.39
CA THR A 229 -1.00 -25.90 8.16
C THR A 229 -1.87 -25.01 7.28
N LEU A 230 -1.51 -24.84 6.01
CA LEU A 230 -2.32 -24.12 5.04
C LEU A 230 -2.88 -25.08 4.00
N ASN A 231 -4.21 -25.13 3.91
CA ASN A 231 -4.91 -25.84 2.84
C ASN A 231 -4.91 -24.94 1.59
N LEU A 232 -4.46 -25.50 0.48
CA LEU A 232 -4.39 -24.85 -0.84
C LEU A 232 -5.30 -25.58 -1.85
N GLY A 233 -6.53 -25.83 -1.46
CA GLY A 233 -7.48 -26.62 -2.22
C GLY A 233 -7.23 -28.12 -2.06
N SER A 234 -6.65 -28.78 -3.06
CA SER A 234 -6.32 -30.22 -2.98
C SER A 234 -5.01 -30.53 -2.25
N ASN A 235 -4.21 -29.54 -1.93
CA ASN A 235 -2.91 -29.70 -1.30
C ASN A 235 -2.89 -29.06 0.09
N GLU A 236 -2.20 -29.70 1.02
CA GLU A 236 -1.90 -29.17 2.33
C GLU A 236 -0.40 -28.94 2.47
N VAL A 237 -0.01 -27.84 3.08
CA VAL A 237 1.39 -27.52 3.32
C VAL A 237 1.59 -27.04 4.76
N ARG A 238 2.49 -27.72 5.48
CA ARG A 238 2.96 -27.25 6.79
C ARG A 238 3.93 -26.11 6.62
N LEU A 239 3.63 -24.96 7.21
CA LEU A 239 4.40 -23.74 7.13
C LEU A 239 4.98 -23.37 8.49
N SER A 240 6.21 -22.88 8.49
CA SER A 240 6.88 -22.30 9.66
C SER A 240 7.45 -20.94 9.26
N THR A 241 7.27 -19.95 10.12
CA THR A 241 7.73 -18.57 9.87
C THR A 241 8.21 -17.91 11.15
N ARG A 242 9.13 -16.98 11.04
CA ARG A 242 9.57 -16.12 12.16
C ARG A 242 8.57 -15.03 12.54
N LEU A 243 7.54 -14.82 11.72
CA LEU A 243 6.50 -13.84 11.98
C LEU A 243 5.54 -14.34 13.06
N LEU A 244 5.19 -13.45 14.00
CA LEU A 244 4.29 -13.76 15.10
C LEU A 244 2.89 -13.18 14.86
N GLY A 245 1.89 -13.86 15.40
CA GLY A 245 0.51 -13.39 15.48
C GLY A 245 -0.37 -13.80 14.30
N LEU A 246 -1.66 -13.97 14.60
CA LEU A 246 -2.67 -14.42 13.64
C LEU A 246 -2.75 -13.54 12.39
N HIS A 247 -2.61 -12.22 12.56
CA HIS A 247 -2.65 -11.29 11.43
C HIS A 247 -1.55 -11.56 10.39
N ASN A 248 -0.35 -12.00 10.82
CA ASN A 248 0.71 -12.39 9.89
C ASN A 248 0.41 -13.72 9.20
N ILE A 249 -0.19 -14.68 9.92
CA ILE A 249 -0.66 -15.94 9.34
C ILE A 249 -1.69 -15.68 8.26
N LEU A 250 -2.66 -14.78 8.50
CA LEU A 250 -3.67 -14.40 7.51
C LEU A 250 -3.05 -13.69 6.30
N ASN A 251 -2.08 -12.79 6.52
CA ASN A 251 -1.35 -12.16 5.43
C ASN A 251 -0.59 -13.19 4.57
N ILE A 252 0.02 -14.20 5.22
CA ILE A 252 0.70 -15.31 4.53
C ILE A 252 -0.33 -16.17 3.78
N ALA A 253 -1.46 -16.50 4.40
CA ALA A 253 -2.50 -17.31 3.77
C ALA A 253 -3.03 -16.67 2.47
N GLY A 254 -3.36 -15.38 2.49
CA GLY A 254 -3.80 -14.66 1.30
C GLY A 254 -2.73 -14.58 0.21
N ALA A 255 -1.48 -14.28 0.59
CA ALA A 255 -0.36 -14.24 -0.34
C ALA A 255 -0.04 -15.62 -0.95
N ALA A 256 -0.06 -16.67 -0.13
CA ALA A 256 0.18 -18.05 -0.57
C ALA A 256 -0.94 -18.57 -1.47
N ALA A 257 -2.21 -18.28 -1.13
CA ALA A 257 -3.37 -18.64 -1.94
C ALA A 257 -3.26 -18.08 -3.37
N LEU A 258 -3.00 -16.79 -3.50
CA LEU A 258 -2.82 -16.15 -4.81
C LEU A 258 -1.57 -16.69 -5.53
N SER A 259 -0.45 -16.88 -4.82
CA SER A 259 0.76 -17.44 -5.42
C SER A 259 0.56 -18.86 -5.93
N TYR A 260 -0.15 -19.69 -5.18
CA TYR A 260 -0.51 -21.06 -5.60
C TYR A 260 -1.39 -21.05 -6.86
N LYS A 261 -2.37 -20.14 -6.91
CA LYS A 261 -3.20 -19.95 -8.11
C LYS A 261 -2.38 -19.56 -9.34
N LEU A 262 -1.31 -18.78 -9.17
CA LEU A 262 -0.35 -18.45 -10.21
C LEU A 262 0.67 -19.57 -10.46
N GLY A 263 0.51 -20.72 -9.82
CA GLY A 263 1.30 -21.93 -10.06
C GLY A 263 2.66 -21.97 -9.37
N VAL A 264 2.82 -21.25 -8.26
CA VAL A 264 3.94 -21.48 -7.33
C VAL A 264 3.67 -22.78 -6.57
N THR A 265 4.65 -23.69 -6.53
CA THR A 265 4.45 -25.00 -5.89
C THR A 265 4.38 -24.88 -4.35
N PRO A 266 3.72 -25.82 -3.64
CA PRO A 266 3.68 -25.85 -2.18
C PRO A 266 5.07 -25.84 -1.55
N GLU A 267 6.05 -26.51 -2.16
CA GLU A 267 7.44 -26.55 -1.69
C GLU A 267 8.10 -25.17 -1.75
N ASN A 268 7.91 -24.45 -2.86
CA ASN A 268 8.43 -23.09 -3.03
C ASN A 268 7.73 -22.12 -2.07
N ILE A 269 6.42 -22.26 -1.85
CA ILE A 269 5.68 -21.48 -0.84
C ILE A 269 6.28 -21.72 0.53
N ARG A 270 6.48 -22.99 0.94
CA ARG A 270 7.07 -23.35 2.22
C ARG A 270 8.47 -22.76 2.39
N PHE A 271 9.32 -22.87 1.38
CA PHE A 271 10.67 -22.30 1.39
C PHE A 271 10.63 -20.78 1.55
N ALA A 272 9.83 -20.08 0.74
CA ALA A 272 9.70 -18.63 0.80
C ALA A 272 9.20 -18.16 2.18
N VAL A 273 8.17 -18.82 2.73
CA VAL A 273 7.57 -18.47 4.03
C VAL A 273 8.57 -18.68 5.18
N SER A 274 9.38 -19.73 5.14
CA SER A 274 10.40 -20.00 6.17
C SER A 274 11.50 -18.93 6.19
N SER A 275 11.74 -18.26 5.07
CA SER A 275 12.76 -17.23 4.90
C SER A 275 12.24 -15.80 5.21
N LEU A 276 10.95 -15.63 5.51
CA LEU A 276 10.37 -14.32 5.84
C LEU A 276 11.03 -13.72 7.08
N LYS A 277 11.36 -12.46 6.99
CA LYS A 277 11.85 -11.65 8.11
C LYS A 277 10.78 -10.66 8.55
N PRO A 278 10.71 -10.33 9.84
CA PRO A 278 9.88 -9.22 10.29
C PRO A 278 10.23 -7.94 9.52
N THR A 279 9.22 -7.20 9.12
CA THR A 279 9.42 -5.87 8.54
C THR A 279 9.81 -4.92 9.66
N GLU A 280 10.81 -4.07 9.44
CA GLU A 280 11.26 -3.06 10.40
C GLU A 280 10.07 -2.30 10.99
N HIS A 281 10.05 -2.11 12.31
CA HIS A 281 8.98 -1.45 13.08
C HIS A 281 7.59 -2.12 13.00
N ARG A 282 7.53 -3.46 12.79
CA ARG A 282 6.28 -4.22 12.77
C ARG A 282 6.42 -5.55 13.48
N LEU A 283 6.22 -5.55 14.80
CA LEU A 283 6.36 -6.74 15.67
C LEU A 283 7.72 -7.44 15.48
N GLU A 284 8.76 -6.65 15.35
CA GLU A 284 10.13 -7.14 15.27
C GLU A 284 10.59 -7.58 16.67
N ILE A 285 11.08 -8.82 16.77
CA ILE A 285 11.67 -9.32 18.02
C ILE A 285 13.12 -8.81 18.06
N LYS A 286 13.40 -7.84 18.92
CA LYS A 286 14.75 -7.35 19.20
C LYS A 286 15.25 -7.94 20.51
N GLN A 287 16.42 -8.56 20.49
CA GLN A 287 17.10 -8.95 21.71
C GLN A 287 17.90 -7.76 22.26
N SER A 288 17.60 -7.36 23.48
CA SER A 288 18.39 -6.38 24.21
C SER A 288 19.72 -7.00 24.64
N VAL A 289 20.77 -6.17 24.78
CA VAL A 289 22.09 -6.54 25.31
C VAL A 289 22.00 -7.15 26.72
N ALA A 290 20.92 -6.90 27.47
CA ALA A 290 20.64 -7.44 28.79
C ALA A 290 19.82 -8.77 28.77
N GLY A 291 19.61 -9.40 27.61
CA GLY A 291 18.88 -10.68 27.48
C GLY A 291 17.37 -10.56 27.53
N SER A 292 16.80 -9.36 27.61
CA SER A 292 15.34 -9.16 27.49
C SER A 292 14.92 -9.11 26.02
N THR A 293 13.74 -9.68 25.72
CA THR A 293 13.13 -9.66 24.39
C THR A 293 12.21 -8.46 24.28
N LEU A 294 12.48 -7.56 23.36
CA LEU A 294 11.64 -6.42 23.02
C LEU A 294 10.83 -6.79 21.77
N ILE A 295 9.53 -6.53 21.79
CA ILE A 295 8.67 -6.63 20.59
C ILE A 295 8.34 -5.19 20.19
N ASP A 296 8.83 -4.74 19.02
CA ASP A 296 8.65 -3.39 18.47
C ASP A 296 7.52 -3.42 17.42
#